data_50228fe73a3dec145be6c546c41a11f0
#
_entry.id   50228fe73a3dec145be6c546c41a11f0
#
_cell.length_a   1.000
_cell.length_b   1.000
_cell.length_c   1.000
_cell.angle_alpha   90.00
_cell.angle_beta   90.00
_cell.angle_gamma   90.00
#
_symmetry.space_group_name_H-M   'P 1'
#
loop_
_entity.id
_entity.type
_entity.pdbx_description
1 polymer ?
#
loop_
_entity_poly.entity_id
_entity_poly.type
_entity_poly.pdbx_seq_one_letter_code
_entity_poly.pdbx_strand_id
1 'polypeptide(L)'
;MRKILLLSVSILFSSAITSQIWEKSLLIENPNASLEEKYEAFKKYRKKHPNVVGHKPYARNMEFIMQRKTSNSEFKQDQLYKEWLKDKRSKNNSNNSSNWIAKGPINTPIILSNGKKRGNGRINCIAFDPIDTNIIWVGSPSGGIWKSDDGGNSWSTNTDNLPVIGISHIAISPNNPQIMYVVTGDANGSDTYSIGILKSIDGGNSWDTTGLSYNILQQNRINTH
;
A
#
# COMPACT_ATOMS: atom_id res chain seq x y z
N MET A 1 49.06 21.04 14.66
CA MET A 1 48.35 19.77 14.84
C MET A 1 47.05 20.03 15.62
N ARG A 2 45.97 20.43 14.92
CA ARG A 2 44.65 20.60 15.51
C ARG A 2 43.62 20.73 14.36
N LYS A 3 43.32 19.64 13.68
CA LYS A 3 42.19 19.58 12.69
C LYS A 3 41.78 18.13 12.42
N ILE A 4 41.39 17.38 13.42
CA ILE A 4 40.69 16.11 13.23
C ILE A 4 39.85 15.87 14.53
N LEU A 5 38.76 16.57 14.72
CA LEU A 5 37.77 16.17 15.74
C LEU A 5 36.38 16.82 15.50
N LEU A 6 35.95 16.94 14.27
CA LEU A 6 34.63 17.53 13.96
C LEU A 6 33.79 16.71 12.97
N LEU A 7 34.19 15.47 12.65
CA LEU A 7 33.47 14.66 11.67
C LEU A 7 32.73 13.43 12.23
N SER A 8 32.77 13.19 13.54
CA SER A 8 32.13 12.01 14.13
C SER A 8 30.81 12.26 14.87
N VAL A 9 30.36 13.51 14.95
CA VAL A 9 29.12 13.88 15.67
C VAL A 9 27.90 13.98 14.76
N SER A 10 28.08 14.13 13.45
CA SER A 10 26.95 14.34 12.53
C SER A 10 26.26 13.07 12.03
N ILE A 11 26.81 11.88 12.28
CA ILE A 11 26.21 10.61 11.80
C ILE A 11 25.23 9.98 12.83
N LEU A 12 25.32 10.38 14.10
CA LEU A 12 24.43 9.86 15.15
C LEU A 12 23.09 10.59 15.27
N PHE A 13 22.89 11.69 14.54
CA PHE A 13 21.64 12.47 14.62
C PHE A 13 20.58 12.11 13.57
N SER A 14 20.91 11.37 12.53
CA SER A 14 19.96 11.08 11.45
C SER A 14 19.00 9.91 11.73
N SER A 15 19.33 9.02 12.67
CA SER A 15 18.43 7.91 13.03
C SER A 15 17.42 8.23 14.13
N ALA A 16 17.60 9.35 14.84
CA ALA A 16 16.73 9.74 15.95
C ALA A 16 15.49 10.55 15.51
N ILE A 17 15.44 11.01 14.27
CA ILE A 17 14.37 11.90 13.79
C ILE A 17 13.12 11.14 13.33
N THR A 18 13.22 9.83 13.09
CA THR A 18 12.11 9.00 12.61
C THR A 18 11.46 8.12 13.67
N SER A 19 11.99 8.10 14.90
CA SER A 19 11.38 7.27 15.95
C SER A 19 10.11 7.93 16.48
N GLN A 20 9.06 7.14 16.63
CA GLN A 20 7.80 7.59 17.24
C GLN A 20 8.06 8.03 18.69
N ILE A 21 7.33 9.04 19.17
CA ILE A 21 7.52 9.63 20.51
C ILE A 21 7.51 8.55 21.61
N TRP A 22 6.67 7.54 21.46
CA TRP A 22 6.54 6.44 22.43
C TRP A 22 7.69 5.42 22.40
N GLU A 23 8.47 5.40 21.35
CA GLU A 23 9.64 4.52 21.22
C GLU A 23 10.95 5.20 21.62
N LYS A 24 10.96 6.54 21.70
CA LYS A 24 12.19 7.32 21.87
C LYS A 24 12.99 6.91 23.11
N SER A 25 12.34 6.82 24.26
CA SER A 25 13.02 6.39 25.50
C SER A 25 13.48 4.94 25.42
N LEU A 26 12.66 4.06 24.86
CA LEU A 26 13.01 2.66 24.70
C LEU A 26 14.25 2.47 23.81
N LEU A 27 14.31 3.18 22.68
CA LEU A 27 15.42 3.05 21.71
C LEU A 27 16.73 3.69 22.21
N ILE A 28 16.66 4.62 23.17
CA ILE A 28 17.85 5.13 23.85
C ILE A 28 18.44 4.06 24.78
N GLU A 29 17.59 3.32 25.50
CA GLU A 29 18.01 2.27 26.43
C GLU A 29 18.34 0.95 25.67
N ASN A 30 17.57 0.61 24.66
CA ASN A 30 17.74 -0.59 23.85
C ASN A 30 17.56 -0.27 22.34
N PRO A 31 18.64 0.10 21.62
CA PRO A 31 18.58 0.40 20.18
C PRO A 31 18.08 -0.76 19.32
N ASN A 32 18.23 -1.98 19.79
CA ASN A 32 17.81 -3.21 19.11
C ASN A 32 16.48 -3.77 19.65
N ALA A 33 15.65 -2.92 20.28
CA ALA A 33 14.38 -3.34 20.84
C ALA A 33 13.53 -4.11 19.83
N SER A 34 12.98 -5.24 20.26
CA SER A 34 12.09 -6.09 19.46
C SER A 34 10.78 -5.37 19.12
N LEU A 35 10.05 -5.92 18.15
CA LEU A 35 8.72 -5.41 17.81
C LEU A 35 7.75 -5.45 18.99
N GLU A 36 7.85 -6.49 19.81
CA GLU A 36 7.06 -6.65 21.03
C GLU A 36 7.34 -5.53 22.03
N GLU A 37 8.62 -5.26 22.30
CA GLU A 37 9.03 -4.20 23.25
C GLU A 37 8.55 -2.83 22.75
N LYS A 38 8.65 -2.56 21.46
CA LYS A 38 8.13 -1.33 20.83
C LYS A 38 6.62 -1.21 20.98
N TYR A 39 5.89 -2.30 20.78
CA TYR A 39 4.43 -2.31 20.92
C TYR A 39 3.99 -2.16 22.36
N GLU A 40 4.68 -2.76 23.33
CA GLU A 40 4.43 -2.55 24.75
C GLU A 40 4.72 -1.11 25.18
N ALA A 41 5.82 -0.51 24.71
CA ALA A 41 6.12 0.90 24.95
C ALA A 41 5.00 1.80 24.42
N PHE A 42 4.49 1.51 23.22
CA PHE A 42 3.34 2.20 22.65
C PHE A 42 2.08 2.06 23.53
N LYS A 43 1.72 0.86 23.94
CA LYS A 43 0.55 0.62 24.81
C LYS A 43 0.67 1.38 26.13
N LYS A 44 1.85 1.35 26.76
CA LYS A 44 2.15 2.08 27.99
C LYS A 44 2.02 3.59 27.80
N TYR A 45 2.55 4.12 26.69
CA TYR A 45 2.42 5.54 26.34
C TYR A 45 0.96 5.93 26.15
N ARG A 46 0.18 5.16 25.39
CA ARG A 46 -1.24 5.40 25.13
C ARG A 46 -2.08 5.42 26.41
N LYS A 47 -1.80 4.54 27.35
CA LYS A 47 -2.50 4.52 28.65
C LYS A 47 -2.30 5.84 29.43
N LYS A 48 -1.11 6.43 29.32
CA LYS A 48 -0.78 7.72 29.98
C LYS A 48 -1.29 8.95 29.19
N HIS A 49 -1.44 8.83 27.87
CA HIS A 49 -1.77 9.94 26.97
C HIS A 49 -2.97 9.57 26.07
N PRO A 50 -4.19 9.46 26.62
CA PRO A 50 -5.36 8.96 25.86
C PRO A 50 -5.76 9.85 24.69
N ASN A 51 -5.49 11.16 24.76
CA ASN A 51 -5.91 12.17 23.78
C ASN A 51 -4.87 12.45 22.67
N VAL A 52 -3.74 11.75 22.67
CA VAL A 52 -2.71 11.93 21.65
C VAL A 52 -3.24 11.56 20.26
N VAL A 53 -2.99 12.43 19.27
CA VAL A 53 -3.34 12.18 17.86
C VAL A 53 -2.22 11.42 17.13
N GLY A 54 -2.52 10.89 15.94
CA GLY A 54 -1.51 10.23 15.08
C GLY A 54 -1.18 8.79 15.44
N HIS A 55 -1.75 8.24 16.50
CA HIS A 55 -1.45 6.86 16.97
C HIS A 55 -2.17 5.74 16.20
N LYS A 56 -3.29 6.05 15.53
CA LYS A 56 -4.12 5.02 14.87
C LYS A 56 -3.41 4.28 13.74
N PRO A 57 -2.67 4.95 12.83
CA PRO A 57 -1.90 4.27 11.79
C PRO A 57 -0.84 3.34 12.38
N TYR A 58 -0.11 3.79 13.40
CA TYR A 58 0.88 2.97 14.10
C TYR A 58 0.24 1.73 14.75
N ALA A 59 -0.85 1.92 15.49
CA ALA A 59 -1.55 0.81 16.14
C ALA A 59 -2.00 -0.26 15.14
N ARG A 60 -2.61 0.15 14.02
CA ARG A 60 -3.06 -0.76 12.96
C ARG A 60 -1.89 -1.51 12.32
N ASN A 61 -0.80 -0.79 12.04
CA ASN A 61 0.40 -1.38 11.45
C ASN A 61 1.04 -2.41 12.40
N MET A 62 1.17 -2.07 13.68
CA MET A 62 1.72 -2.99 14.67
C MET A 62 0.84 -4.22 14.87
N GLU A 63 -0.48 -4.05 14.92
CA GLU A 63 -1.42 -5.15 15.03
C GLU A 63 -1.35 -6.08 13.80
N PHE A 64 -1.25 -5.51 12.60
CA PHE A 64 -1.04 -6.26 11.36
C PHE A 64 0.28 -7.06 11.38
N ILE A 65 1.38 -6.43 11.80
CA ILE A 65 2.71 -7.06 11.87
C ILE A 65 2.74 -8.16 12.93
N MET A 66 2.18 -7.89 14.13
CA MET A 66 2.19 -8.82 15.25
C MET A 66 1.45 -10.13 14.96
N GLN A 67 0.38 -10.09 14.14
CA GLN A 67 -0.33 -11.29 13.71
C GLN A 67 0.42 -12.13 12.67
N ARG A 68 1.44 -11.53 12.02
CA ARG A 68 2.16 -12.11 10.87
C ARG A 68 3.65 -12.31 11.12
N LYS A 69 4.12 -12.04 12.33
CA LYS A 69 5.52 -12.28 12.68
C LYS A 69 5.83 -13.77 12.73
N THR A 70 7.06 -14.11 12.38
CA THR A 70 7.59 -15.46 12.54
C THR A 70 7.97 -15.74 14.00
N SER A 71 8.28 -17.01 14.32
CA SER A 71 8.79 -17.40 15.66
C SER A 71 10.03 -16.63 16.11
N ASN A 72 10.78 -16.03 15.18
CA ASN A 72 11.97 -15.22 15.46
C ASN A 72 11.66 -13.72 15.61
N SER A 73 10.41 -13.33 15.84
CA SER A 73 9.95 -11.94 16.03
C SER A 73 10.24 -11.02 14.84
N GLU A 74 10.56 -11.55 13.65
CA GLU A 74 10.78 -10.78 12.43
C GLU A 74 9.56 -10.84 11.52
N PHE A 75 9.10 -9.67 11.07
CA PHE A 75 8.16 -9.55 9.97
C PHE A 75 8.96 -9.32 8.67
N LYS A 76 8.96 -10.33 7.80
CA LYS A 76 9.59 -10.23 6.48
C LYS A 76 8.50 -10.04 5.43
N GLN A 77 8.49 -8.88 4.80
CA GLN A 77 7.52 -8.55 3.75
C GLN A 77 7.60 -9.50 2.55
N ASP A 78 8.82 -9.92 2.20
CA ASP A 78 9.07 -10.89 1.14
C ASP A 78 8.44 -12.26 1.44
N GLN A 79 8.21 -12.59 2.71
CA GLN A 79 7.61 -13.84 3.11
C GLN A 79 6.13 -13.90 2.72
N LEU A 80 5.37 -12.82 2.92
CA LEU A 80 3.97 -12.74 2.47
C LEU A 80 3.86 -12.92 0.96
N TYR A 81 4.77 -12.28 0.21
CA TYR A 81 4.79 -12.44 -1.24
C TYR A 81 5.17 -13.85 -1.68
N LYS A 82 6.13 -14.48 -1.00
CA LYS A 82 6.50 -15.88 -1.25
C LYS A 82 5.36 -16.84 -0.98
N GLU A 83 4.62 -16.64 0.12
CA GLU A 83 3.44 -17.46 0.45
C GLU A 83 2.32 -17.25 -0.59
N TRP A 84 2.06 -16.00 -1.00
CA TRP A 84 1.12 -15.70 -2.07
C TRP A 84 1.50 -16.38 -3.40
N LEU A 85 2.80 -16.38 -3.77
CA LEU A 85 3.27 -17.08 -4.97
C LEU A 85 3.05 -18.59 -4.89
N LYS A 86 3.24 -19.19 -3.72
CA LYS A 86 2.95 -20.63 -3.51
C LYS A 86 1.47 -20.93 -3.69
N ASP A 87 0.62 -20.09 -3.06
CA ASP A 87 -0.84 -20.23 -3.14
C ASP A 87 -1.35 -20.05 -4.58
N LYS A 88 -0.83 -19.05 -5.31
CA LYS A 88 -1.12 -18.83 -6.73
C LYS A 88 -0.76 -20.05 -7.60
N ARG A 89 0.40 -20.67 -7.36
CA ARG A 89 0.80 -21.90 -8.08
C ARG A 89 -0.11 -23.07 -7.77
N SER A 90 -0.56 -23.18 -6.52
CA SER A 90 -1.50 -24.22 -6.08
C SER A 90 -2.88 -24.04 -6.71
N LYS A 91 -3.38 -22.82 -6.80
CA LYS A 91 -4.71 -22.49 -7.35
C LYS A 91 -4.82 -22.67 -8.85
N ASN A 92 -3.74 -22.53 -9.60
CA ASN A 92 -3.74 -22.82 -11.04
C ASN A 92 -4.05 -24.31 -11.36
N ASN A 93 -3.98 -25.18 -10.35
CA ASN A 93 -4.31 -26.61 -10.48
C ASN A 93 -5.69 -26.98 -9.91
N SER A 94 -6.44 -26.03 -9.37
CA SER A 94 -7.77 -26.27 -8.80
C SER A 94 -8.83 -25.43 -9.51
N ASN A 95 -9.74 -26.07 -10.23
CA ASN A 95 -10.96 -25.46 -10.80
C ASN A 95 -11.99 -25.10 -9.70
N ASN A 96 -11.56 -24.67 -8.54
CA ASN A 96 -12.46 -24.22 -7.48
C ASN A 96 -12.97 -22.83 -7.80
N SER A 97 -14.09 -22.74 -8.53
CA SER A 97 -14.92 -21.56 -8.53
C SER A 97 -15.38 -21.30 -7.08
N SER A 98 -14.81 -20.31 -6.43
CA SER A 98 -15.28 -19.89 -5.12
C SER A 98 -16.67 -19.28 -5.27
N ASN A 99 -17.67 -19.79 -4.55
CA ASN A 99 -19.03 -19.23 -4.50
C ASN A 99 -19.07 -17.96 -3.64
N TRP A 100 -18.05 -17.11 -3.71
CA TRP A 100 -18.05 -15.84 -3.00
C TRP A 100 -19.04 -14.87 -3.66
N ILE A 101 -19.97 -14.37 -2.89
CA ILE A 101 -20.93 -13.36 -3.32
C ILE A 101 -20.63 -12.06 -2.55
N ALA A 102 -20.48 -10.96 -3.27
CA ALA A 102 -20.30 -9.65 -2.65
C ALA A 102 -21.50 -9.32 -1.78
N LYS A 103 -21.30 -9.09 -0.49
CA LYS A 103 -22.34 -8.72 0.49
C LYS A 103 -22.47 -7.21 0.68
N GLY A 104 -21.68 -6.45 0.01
CA GLY A 104 -21.66 -5.00 0.13
C GLY A 104 -20.53 -4.46 1.01
N PRO A 105 -20.54 -3.16 1.28
CA PRO A 105 -21.64 -2.22 1.01
C PRO A 105 -21.79 -1.95 -0.49
N ILE A 106 -23.02 -2.15 -1.02
CA ILE A 106 -23.36 -1.90 -2.43
C ILE A 106 -23.87 -0.47 -2.60
N ASN A 107 -24.46 0.09 -1.55
CA ASN A 107 -24.96 1.46 -1.53
C ASN A 107 -24.12 2.34 -0.62
N THR A 108 -24.05 3.64 -0.95
CA THR A 108 -23.41 4.61 -0.06
C THR A 108 -24.13 4.65 1.29
N PRO A 109 -23.39 4.67 2.42
CA PRO A 109 -23.97 4.75 3.73
C PRO A 109 -24.85 6.00 3.88
N ILE A 110 -25.91 5.87 4.66
CA ILE A 110 -26.83 6.96 5.03
C ILE A 110 -26.04 8.15 5.58
N ILE A 111 -26.49 9.35 5.30
CA ILE A 111 -25.95 10.60 5.82
C ILE A 111 -25.88 10.52 7.35
N LEU A 112 -24.72 10.75 7.91
CA LEU A 112 -24.55 10.82 9.36
C LEU A 112 -25.30 12.03 9.92
N SER A 113 -25.66 11.99 11.21
CA SER A 113 -26.36 13.08 11.92
C SER A 113 -25.66 14.44 11.84
N ASN A 114 -24.38 14.47 11.52
CA ASN A 114 -23.58 15.69 11.29
C ASN A 114 -23.54 16.15 9.82
N GLY A 115 -24.37 15.60 8.94
CA GLY A 115 -24.44 15.93 7.50
C GLY A 115 -23.30 15.37 6.65
N LYS A 116 -22.32 14.65 7.21
CA LYS A 116 -21.23 14.07 6.45
C LYS A 116 -21.65 12.76 5.79
N LYS A 117 -21.40 12.65 4.48
CA LYS A 117 -21.53 11.38 3.74
C LYS A 117 -20.23 10.59 3.89
N ARG A 118 -20.33 9.31 4.23
CA ARG A 118 -19.22 8.37 4.16
C ARG A 118 -19.22 7.75 2.77
N GLY A 119 -18.03 7.71 2.13
CA GLY A 119 -17.84 6.97 0.88
C GLY A 119 -17.66 5.47 1.12
N ASN A 120 -17.85 4.68 0.08
CA ASN A 120 -17.62 3.23 0.10
C ASN A 120 -16.16 2.86 -0.17
N GLY A 121 -15.33 3.82 -0.58
CA GLY A 121 -13.93 3.65 -0.88
C GLY A 121 -13.28 4.93 -1.35
N ARG A 122 -11.97 4.88 -1.56
CA ARG A 122 -11.19 6.00 -2.09
C ARG A 122 -10.70 5.66 -3.50
N ILE A 123 -10.86 6.61 -4.40
CA ILE A 123 -10.27 6.59 -5.73
C ILE A 123 -9.15 7.63 -5.76
N ASN A 124 -7.95 7.22 -6.20
CA ASN A 124 -6.78 8.10 -6.32
C ASN A 124 -6.73 8.80 -7.68
N CYS A 125 -7.16 8.11 -8.74
CA CYS A 125 -7.09 8.64 -10.09
C CYS A 125 -8.22 8.13 -10.96
N ILE A 126 -8.57 8.93 -11.98
CA ILE A 126 -9.53 8.60 -13.03
C ILE A 126 -8.87 8.94 -14.36
N ALA A 127 -9.03 8.08 -15.35
CA ALA A 127 -8.62 8.33 -16.73
C ALA A 127 -9.75 7.92 -17.68
N PHE A 128 -9.91 8.68 -18.74
CA PHE A 128 -10.87 8.41 -19.83
C PHE A 128 -10.12 7.94 -21.06
N ASP A 129 -10.70 6.99 -21.78
CA ASP A 129 -10.20 6.63 -23.09
C ASP A 129 -10.31 7.85 -24.02
N PRO A 130 -9.25 8.19 -24.75
CA PRO A 130 -9.24 9.39 -25.61
C PRO A 130 -10.14 9.26 -26.86
N ILE A 131 -10.59 8.06 -27.20
CA ILE A 131 -11.43 7.77 -28.38
C ILE A 131 -12.88 7.54 -27.98
N ASP A 132 -13.11 6.72 -26.94
CA ASP A 132 -14.44 6.40 -26.43
C ASP A 132 -14.60 6.83 -24.97
N THR A 133 -15.33 7.90 -24.74
CA THR A 133 -15.56 8.46 -23.40
C THR A 133 -16.43 7.57 -22.49
N ASN A 134 -17.07 6.53 -23.00
CA ASN A 134 -17.75 5.52 -22.18
C ASN A 134 -16.76 4.60 -21.49
N ILE A 135 -15.53 4.51 -21.99
CA ILE A 135 -14.47 3.74 -21.37
C ILE A 135 -13.79 4.59 -20.29
N ILE A 136 -13.98 4.18 -19.05
CA ILE A 136 -13.48 4.89 -17.87
C ILE A 136 -12.59 3.95 -17.06
N TRP A 137 -11.44 4.46 -16.64
CA TRP A 137 -10.52 3.75 -15.78
C TRP A 137 -10.40 4.46 -14.43
N VAL A 138 -10.45 3.72 -13.32
CA VAL A 138 -10.22 4.27 -11.99
C VAL A 138 -9.18 3.44 -11.26
N GLY A 139 -8.30 4.14 -10.53
CA GLY A 139 -7.27 3.52 -9.68
C GLY A 139 -7.57 3.76 -8.21
N SER A 140 -7.59 2.67 -7.45
CA SER A 140 -7.79 2.68 -6.00
C SER A 140 -6.47 2.47 -5.27
N PRO A 141 -6.24 3.08 -4.09
CA PRO A 141 -5.01 2.90 -3.31
C PRO A 141 -4.77 1.47 -2.80
N SER A 142 -5.83 0.66 -2.71
CA SER A 142 -5.76 -0.71 -2.20
C SER A 142 -6.72 -1.67 -2.90
N GLY A 143 -7.32 -1.25 -4.00
CA GLY A 143 -8.36 -2.02 -4.70
C GLY A 143 -8.09 -2.26 -6.18
N GLY A 144 -6.89 -1.98 -6.66
CA GLY A 144 -6.51 -2.21 -8.06
C GLY A 144 -7.04 -1.17 -9.04
N ILE A 145 -7.01 -1.56 -10.30
CA ILE A 145 -7.59 -0.81 -11.43
C ILE A 145 -8.96 -1.39 -11.73
N TRP A 146 -9.89 -0.51 -11.96
CA TRP A 146 -11.24 -0.86 -12.41
C TRP A 146 -11.55 -0.17 -13.72
N LYS A 147 -12.17 -0.90 -14.62
CA LYS A 147 -12.61 -0.45 -15.95
C LYS A 147 -14.11 -0.48 -16.03
N SER A 148 -14.68 0.56 -16.57
CA SER A 148 -16.05 0.60 -17.10
C SER A 148 -16.00 0.73 -18.61
N ASP A 149 -16.87 0.02 -19.29
CA ASP A 149 -17.08 0.14 -20.76
C ASP A 149 -18.46 0.76 -21.08
N ASP A 150 -19.20 1.23 -20.09
CA ASP A 150 -20.59 1.66 -20.21
C ASP A 150 -20.87 2.99 -19.49
N GLY A 151 -19.88 3.87 -19.44
CA GLY A 151 -20.03 5.20 -18.82
C GLY A 151 -20.17 5.16 -17.29
N GLY A 152 -19.65 4.10 -16.64
CA GLY A 152 -19.63 3.98 -15.20
C GLY A 152 -20.82 3.21 -14.61
N ASN A 153 -21.67 2.60 -15.44
CA ASN A 153 -22.80 1.81 -14.94
C ASN A 153 -22.36 0.45 -14.39
N SER A 154 -21.36 -0.17 -15.01
CA SER A 154 -20.74 -1.39 -14.49
C SER A 154 -19.22 -1.28 -14.49
N TRP A 155 -18.58 -2.09 -13.63
CA TRP A 155 -17.14 -2.05 -13.39
C TRP A 155 -16.56 -3.45 -13.29
N SER A 156 -15.41 -3.64 -13.92
CA SER A 156 -14.63 -4.88 -13.87
C SER A 156 -13.17 -4.60 -13.48
N THR A 157 -12.48 -5.60 -12.96
CA THR A 157 -11.05 -5.54 -12.65
C THR A 157 -10.33 -6.79 -13.11
N ASN A 158 -9.06 -6.65 -13.49
CA ASN A 158 -8.18 -7.75 -13.85
C ASN A 158 -6.82 -7.69 -13.10
N THR A 159 -6.71 -6.81 -12.11
CA THR A 159 -5.45 -6.55 -11.40
C THR A 159 -5.27 -7.35 -10.12
N ASP A 160 -6.20 -8.22 -9.76
CA ASP A 160 -6.13 -9.05 -8.55
C ASP A 160 -4.92 -10.00 -8.52
N ASN A 161 -4.34 -10.25 -9.69
CA ASN A 161 -3.16 -11.10 -9.86
C ASN A 161 -1.83 -10.35 -9.83
N LEU A 162 -1.85 -9.02 -9.71
CA LEU A 162 -0.63 -8.22 -9.57
C LEU A 162 -0.04 -8.39 -8.15
N PRO A 163 1.29 -8.34 -8.02
CA PRO A 163 1.94 -8.45 -6.71
C PRO A 163 1.62 -7.25 -5.79
N VAL A 164 1.19 -6.13 -6.36
CA VAL A 164 0.75 -4.92 -5.66
C VAL A 164 -0.47 -4.36 -6.39
N ILE A 165 -1.53 -4.10 -5.65
CA ILE A 165 -2.81 -3.61 -6.19
C ILE A 165 -3.10 -2.14 -5.86
N GLY A 166 -2.19 -1.43 -5.17
CA GLY A 166 -2.33 0.02 -4.98
C GLY A 166 -2.02 0.75 -6.27
N ILE A 167 -2.90 1.67 -6.69
CA ILE A 167 -2.74 2.49 -7.90
C ILE A 167 -2.87 3.96 -7.54
N SER A 168 -1.84 4.73 -7.88
CA SER A 168 -1.83 6.17 -7.66
C SER A 168 -2.15 6.98 -8.92
N HIS A 169 -1.73 6.53 -10.11
CA HIS A 169 -1.97 7.23 -11.37
C HIS A 169 -2.16 6.27 -12.53
N ILE A 170 -2.95 6.72 -13.53
CA ILE A 170 -3.18 6.04 -14.81
C ILE A 170 -2.94 7.05 -15.93
N ALA A 171 -2.16 6.67 -16.93
CA ALA A 171 -1.95 7.44 -18.14
C ALA A 171 -2.27 6.58 -19.37
N ILE A 172 -3.08 7.12 -20.28
CA ILE A 172 -3.48 6.46 -21.53
C ILE A 172 -2.89 7.27 -22.70
N SER A 173 -2.29 6.57 -23.66
CA SER A 173 -1.74 7.24 -24.84
C SER A 173 -2.86 7.86 -25.68
N PRO A 174 -2.80 9.16 -25.97
CA PRO A 174 -3.86 9.84 -26.72
C PRO A 174 -4.02 9.35 -28.16
N ASN A 175 -2.95 8.83 -28.75
CA ASN A 175 -2.93 8.34 -30.15
C ASN A 175 -3.17 6.83 -30.27
N ASN A 176 -3.00 6.10 -29.18
CA ASN A 176 -3.20 4.65 -29.15
C ASN A 176 -3.60 4.19 -27.76
N PRO A 177 -4.90 4.06 -27.45
CA PRO A 177 -5.40 3.65 -26.13
C PRO A 177 -4.97 2.27 -25.66
N GLN A 178 -4.45 1.43 -26.58
CA GLN A 178 -3.86 0.14 -26.21
C GLN A 178 -2.60 0.32 -25.36
N ILE A 179 -1.93 1.48 -25.47
CA ILE A 179 -0.74 1.78 -24.68
C ILE A 179 -1.15 2.56 -23.43
N MET A 180 -0.92 1.95 -22.28
CA MET A 180 -1.24 2.53 -20.99
C MET A 180 -0.06 2.37 -20.02
N TYR A 181 0.03 3.29 -19.07
CA TYR A 181 0.96 3.23 -17.96
C TYR A 181 0.23 3.43 -16.64
N VAL A 182 0.62 2.70 -15.62
CA VAL A 182 0.09 2.85 -14.26
C VAL A 182 1.22 2.98 -13.26
N VAL A 183 1.05 3.90 -12.32
CA VAL A 183 1.95 4.05 -11.18
C VAL A 183 1.33 3.31 -10.01
N THR A 184 2.04 2.32 -9.50
CA THR A 184 1.59 1.52 -8.37
C THR A 184 1.86 2.21 -7.03
N GLY A 185 1.13 1.83 -5.98
CA GLY A 185 1.24 2.38 -4.63
C GLY A 185 0.19 3.43 -4.31
N ASP A 186 0.33 4.07 -3.15
CA ASP A 186 -0.55 5.15 -2.69
C ASP A 186 0.24 6.44 -2.48
N ALA A 187 0.08 7.41 -3.39
CA ALA A 187 0.76 8.70 -3.35
C ALA A 187 0.34 9.57 -2.14
N ASN A 188 -0.85 9.34 -1.55
CA ASN A 188 -1.40 10.19 -0.51
C ASN A 188 -1.18 9.70 0.92
N GLY A 189 -1.02 8.39 1.12
CA GLY A 189 -1.03 7.82 2.46
C GLY A 189 0.15 6.91 2.76
N SER A 190 0.94 6.52 1.77
CA SER A 190 2.03 5.53 1.92
C SER A 190 1.55 4.21 2.54
N ASP A 191 0.25 3.91 2.44
CA ASP A 191 -0.38 2.76 3.09
C ASP A 191 -0.18 1.46 2.30
N THR A 192 0.16 1.57 1.01
CA THR A 192 0.39 0.43 0.12
C THR A 192 1.76 0.49 -0.54
N TYR A 193 2.30 -0.69 -0.83
CA TYR A 193 3.59 -0.80 -1.52
C TYR A 193 3.47 -0.40 -2.98
N SER A 194 4.59 0.09 -3.52
CA SER A 194 4.76 0.33 -4.94
C SER A 194 5.77 -0.67 -5.51
N ILE A 195 5.54 -1.13 -6.72
CA ILE A 195 6.54 -1.82 -7.54
C ILE A 195 6.96 -0.95 -8.72
N GLY A 196 6.70 0.35 -8.65
CA GLY A 196 7.02 1.31 -9.68
C GLY A 196 5.95 1.42 -10.76
N ILE A 197 6.38 1.54 -12.02
CA ILE A 197 5.50 1.78 -13.16
C ILE A 197 5.31 0.49 -13.94
N LEU A 198 4.05 0.15 -14.23
CA LEU A 198 3.69 -0.93 -15.14
C LEU A 198 3.19 -0.34 -16.47
N LYS A 199 3.33 -1.12 -17.52
CA LYS A 199 2.88 -0.79 -18.89
C LYS A 199 1.94 -1.86 -19.40
N SER A 200 0.88 -1.44 -20.08
CA SER A 200 0.05 -2.28 -20.93
C SER A 200 0.25 -1.88 -22.40
N ILE A 201 0.13 -2.84 -23.30
CA ILE A 201 0.10 -2.64 -24.77
C ILE A 201 -1.16 -3.23 -25.38
N ASP A 202 -2.08 -3.69 -24.57
CA ASP A 202 -3.32 -4.39 -24.95
C ASP A 202 -4.58 -3.76 -24.32
N GLY A 203 -4.52 -2.44 -24.06
CA GLY A 203 -5.66 -1.71 -23.51
C GLY A 203 -5.99 -2.13 -22.06
N GLY A 204 -4.96 -2.41 -21.25
CA GLY A 204 -5.12 -2.74 -19.85
C GLY A 204 -5.52 -4.18 -19.55
N ASN A 205 -5.52 -5.08 -20.54
CA ASN A 205 -5.84 -6.50 -20.31
C ASN A 205 -4.69 -7.24 -19.62
N SER A 206 -3.45 -6.86 -19.93
CA SER A 206 -2.26 -7.36 -19.23
C SER A 206 -1.30 -6.22 -18.89
N TRP A 207 -0.44 -6.47 -17.91
CA TRP A 207 0.48 -5.48 -17.36
C TRP A 207 1.89 -6.06 -17.23
N ASP A 208 2.86 -5.39 -17.85
CA ASP A 208 4.27 -5.73 -17.79
C ASP A 208 5.06 -4.72 -16.96
N THR A 209 6.18 -5.17 -16.42
CA THR A 209 7.13 -4.30 -15.75
C THR A 209 7.86 -3.41 -16.75
N THR A 210 8.25 -2.22 -16.29
CA THR A 210 9.09 -1.28 -17.06
C THR A 210 10.49 -1.19 -16.46
N GLY A 211 11.39 -0.43 -17.10
CA GLY A 211 12.69 -0.11 -16.50
C GLY A 211 12.61 0.71 -15.20
N LEU A 212 11.42 1.23 -14.86
CA LEU A 212 11.10 1.94 -13.61
C LEU A 212 10.30 1.07 -12.63
N SER A 213 10.26 -0.24 -12.86
CA SER A 213 9.64 -1.20 -11.96
C SER A 213 10.66 -1.81 -11.02
N TYR A 214 10.20 -2.22 -9.84
CA TYR A 214 11.03 -2.81 -8.80
C TYR A 214 10.58 -4.23 -8.50
N ASN A 215 11.53 -5.09 -8.17
CA ASN A 215 11.19 -6.39 -7.64
C ASN A 215 10.83 -6.26 -6.16
N ILE A 216 9.65 -6.71 -5.79
CA ILE A 216 9.15 -6.64 -4.41
C ILE A 216 10.06 -7.38 -3.42
N LEU A 217 10.81 -8.39 -3.88
CA LEU A 217 11.77 -9.13 -3.05
C LEU A 217 13.06 -8.36 -2.77
N GLN A 218 13.33 -7.29 -3.52
CA GLN A 218 14.56 -6.48 -3.42
C GLN A 218 14.31 -5.16 -2.69
N GLN A 219 13.08 -4.87 -2.26
CA GLN A 219 12.74 -3.58 -1.72
C GLN A 219 13.14 -3.41 -0.25
N ASN A 220 14.07 -2.48 -0.05
CA ASN A 220 13.98 -1.57 1.07
C ASN A 220 12.90 -0.54 0.75
N ARG A 221 11.98 -0.24 1.68
CA ARG A 221 10.86 0.70 1.55
C ARG A 221 11.20 1.88 0.64
N ILE A 222 10.53 2.01 -0.49
CA ILE A 222 10.54 3.24 -1.25
C ILE A 222 9.42 4.11 -0.67
N ASN A 223 9.82 5.09 0.12
CA ASN A 223 8.95 6.20 0.45
C ASN A 223 8.85 7.04 -0.82
N THR A 224 7.76 6.92 -1.55
CA THR A 224 7.41 7.88 -2.60
C THR A 224 6.84 9.11 -1.89
N HIS A 225 7.66 10.14 -1.79
CA HIS A 225 7.21 11.51 -1.56
C HIS A 225 6.91 12.15 -2.89
#